data_b371ac34d69a451d6b2d5c442f8c89b0
#
_entry.id   b371ac34d69a451d6b2d5c442f8c89b0
#
_cell.length_a   1.000
_cell.length_b   1.000
_cell.length_c   1.000
_cell.angle_alpha   90.00
_cell.angle_beta   90.00
_cell.angle_gamma   90.00
#
_symmetry.space_group_name_H-M   'P 1'
#
loop_
_entity.id
_entity.type
_entity.pdbx_description
1 polymer ?
#
loop_
_entity_poly.entity_id
_entity_poly.type
_entity_poly.pdbx_seq_one_letter_code
_entity_poly.pdbx_strand_id
1 'polypeptide(L)'
;MKIVEITFTLSSGGAERFIVDLSNELSKTNDVTLVTLKDDNINTEQRCFYKFDLSDRVKYLNLGLGDGFSISSEVSIYKMLKKLNPDIVHLNGANAPKFCALAFLLLSGKMKFVQTIHNDLKNGYDRGFCKILYRTIGCTRRFSCVALSEKNYKDFKEYYPNLNIECIQNGRAPICKTDKFEDVANELSAFRHNKQSRLILHVARYHSQKNQVLLIDAFNKICAKDNVTLVIIGNGFDSGKGLELKQKACDKIHFLGTRKNISDYFLNSDIFTLSSTFEGMPISLLEASLAGLPCVSTPVCGAIDIIEDGVNGKISKDFTENSYVEAIEYALKNYDELYQNAQRMKENSPYTMEKCAKKYLQVFMK
;
A
#
# COMPACT_ATOMS: atom_id res chain seq x y z
N MET A 1 5.76 17.24 -18.59
CA MET A 1 4.92 16.23 -19.26
C MET A 1 3.48 16.36 -18.77
N LYS A 2 2.54 15.93 -19.58
CA LYS A 2 1.14 15.82 -19.19
C LYS A 2 0.82 14.37 -18.83
N ILE A 3 0.52 14.13 -17.57
CA ILE A 3 0.36 12.78 -17.00
C ILE A 3 -1.09 12.61 -16.56
N VAL A 4 -1.71 11.51 -16.95
CA VAL A 4 -3.02 11.09 -16.45
C VAL A 4 -2.85 9.84 -15.62
N GLU A 5 -3.14 9.95 -14.32
CA GLU A 5 -3.18 8.86 -13.37
C GLU A 5 -4.59 8.28 -13.31
N ILE A 6 -4.77 6.97 -13.50
CA ILE A 6 -6.08 6.32 -13.48
C ILE A 6 -6.15 5.29 -12.36
N THR A 7 -7.16 5.42 -11.51
CA THR A 7 -7.51 4.43 -10.47
C THR A 7 -9.03 4.25 -10.38
N PHE A 8 -9.50 3.26 -9.63
CA PHE A 8 -10.95 3.03 -9.49
C PHE A 8 -11.59 3.99 -8.50
N THR A 9 -10.98 4.17 -7.33
CA THR A 9 -11.45 5.03 -6.23
C THR A 9 -10.26 5.61 -5.48
N LEU A 10 -10.48 6.48 -4.50
CA LEU A 10 -9.48 6.93 -3.53
C LEU A 10 -9.84 6.45 -2.11
N SER A 11 -10.19 5.17 -2.00
CA SER A 11 -10.53 4.54 -0.71
C SER A 11 -9.31 4.38 0.21
N SER A 12 -9.53 3.93 1.45
CA SER A 12 -8.49 3.76 2.48
C SER A 12 -7.56 2.56 2.22
N GLY A 13 -7.08 2.38 0.99
CA GLY A 13 -6.17 1.31 0.59
C GLY A 13 -4.74 1.80 0.35
N GLY A 14 -3.78 0.86 0.37
CA GLY A 14 -2.37 1.19 0.13
C GLY A 14 -2.08 1.65 -1.30
N ALA A 15 -2.72 1.05 -2.29
CA ALA A 15 -2.57 1.46 -3.70
C ALA A 15 -3.12 2.86 -3.95
N GLU A 16 -4.24 3.20 -3.32
CA GLU A 16 -4.87 4.51 -3.39
C GLU A 16 -4.02 5.57 -2.67
N ARG A 17 -3.44 5.21 -1.54
CA ARG A 17 -2.49 6.10 -0.85
C ARG A 17 -1.26 6.37 -1.70
N PHE A 18 -0.69 5.31 -2.30
CA PHE A 18 0.47 5.44 -3.17
C PHE A 18 0.20 6.37 -4.36
N ILE A 19 -0.94 6.23 -5.06
CA ILE A 19 -1.23 7.05 -6.24
C ILE A 19 -1.43 8.53 -5.88
N VAL A 20 -2.02 8.83 -4.71
CA VAL A 20 -2.16 10.20 -4.22
C VAL A 20 -0.79 10.82 -3.94
N ASP A 21 0.10 10.11 -3.22
CA ASP A 21 1.44 10.60 -2.93
C ASP A 21 2.28 10.77 -4.20
N LEU A 22 2.20 9.82 -5.13
CA LEU A 22 2.90 9.89 -6.42
C LEU A 22 2.38 11.07 -7.26
N SER A 23 1.05 11.24 -7.35
CA SER A 23 0.44 12.36 -8.08
C SER A 23 0.88 13.72 -7.51
N ASN A 24 0.89 13.85 -6.19
CA ASN A 24 1.34 15.06 -5.50
C ASN A 24 2.82 15.35 -5.81
N GLU A 25 3.69 14.34 -5.76
CA GLU A 25 5.12 14.51 -6.05
C GLU A 25 5.37 14.87 -7.51
N LEU A 26 4.73 14.13 -8.44
CA LEU A 26 4.85 14.40 -9.88
C LEU A 26 4.33 15.77 -10.28
N SER A 27 3.29 16.27 -9.59
CA SER A 27 2.69 17.59 -9.88
C SER A 27 3.60 18.77 -9.56
N LYS A 28 4.70 18.55 -8.84
CA LYS A 28 5.68 19.62 -8.58
C LYS A 28 6.36 20.11 -9.87
N THR A 29 6.48 19.23 -10.87
CA THR A 29 7.20 19.53 -12.12
C THR A 29 6.44 19.15 -13.40
N ASN A 30 5.22 18.58 -13.28
CA ASN A 30 4.42 18.11 -14.41
C ASN A 30 2.96 18.55 -14.29
N ASP A 31 2.22 18.53 -15.41
CA ASP A 31 0.75 18.71 -15.43
C ASP A 31 0.09 17.35 -15.15
N VAL A 32 -0.39 17.14 -13.92
CA VAL A 32 -0.94 15.87 -13.46
C VAL A 32 -2.46 15.96 -13.31
N THR A 33 -3.17 15.02 -13.94
CA THR A 33 -4.60 14.80 -13.74
C THR A 33 -4.84 13.43 -13.14
N LEU A 34 -5.39 13.36 -11.94
CA LEU A 34 -5.81 12.11 -11.32
C LEU A 34 -7.28 11.85 -11.63
N VAL A 35 -7.55 10.68 -12.22
CA VAL A 35 -8.87 10.26 -12.66
C VAL A 35 -9.32 9.07 -11.85
N THR A 36 -10.49 9.18 -11.20
CA THR A 36 -11.20 8.06 -10.60
C THR A 36 -12.31 7.58 -11.53
N LEU A 37 -12.42 6.26 -11.69
CA LEU A 37 -13.39 5.65 -12.60
C LEU A 37 -14.78 5.50 -11.98
N LYS A 38 -14.86 5.11 -10.71
CA LYS A 38 -16.11 4.84 -10.00
C LYS A 38 -16.79 6.13 -9.53
N ASP A 39 -18.11 6.09 -9.48
CA ASP A 39 -18.89 7.25 -9.02
C ASP A 39 -18.59 7.58 -7.55
N ASP A 40 -18.08 8.77 -7.31
CA ASP A 40 -17.76 9.32 -5.98
C ASP A 40 -19.00 9.59 -5.12
N ASN A 41 -20.19 9.74 -5.73
CA ASN A 41 -21.44 10.00 -5.00
C ASN A 41 -21.98 8.73 -4.31
N ILE A 42 -21.46 7.56 -4.67
CA ILE A 42 -21.82 6.29 -4.03
C ILE A 42 -20.79 5.98 -2.95
N ASN A 43 -21.20 5.87 -1.68
CA ASN A 43 -20.32 5.65 -0.54
C ASN A 43 -19.15 6.66 -0.47
N THR A 44 -19.48 7.95 -0.55
CA THR A 44 -18.51 9.06 -0.66
C THR A 44 -17.40 9.00 0.38
N GLU A 45 -17.72 8.77 1.66
CA GLU A 45 -16.72 8.68 2.73
C GLU A 45 -15.67 7.60 2.47
N GLN A 46 -16.11 6.47 1.94
CA GLN A 46 -15.21 5.35 1.65
C GLN A 46 -14.46 5.55 0.34
N ARG A 47 -15.14 6.00 -0.74
CA ARG A 47 -14.54 6.13 -2.08
C ARG A 47 -13.65 7.36 -2.24
N CYS A 48 -13.84 8.38 -1.41
CA CYS A 48 -13.09 9.65 -1.45
C CYS A 48 -12.17 9.83 -0.24
N PHE A 49 -11.80 8.76 0.45
CA PHE A 49 -11.04 8.83 1.71
C PHE A 49 -9.77 9.68 1.58
N TYR A 50 -8.97 9.46 0.54
CA TYR A 50 -7.74 10.22 0.28
C TYR A 50 -7.90 11.38 -0.69
N LYS A 51 -9.10 11.70 -1.14
CA LYS A 51 -9.33 12.81 -2.11
C LYS A 51 -8.84 14.16 -1.59
N PHE A 52 -9.04 14.40 -0.29
CA PHE A 52 -8.66 15.67 0.36
C PHE A 52 -7.16 15.77 0.66
N ASP A 53 -6.40 14.71 0.44
CA ASP A 53 -4.94 14.70 0.57
C ASP A 53 -4.25 15.07 -0.77
N LEU A 54 -5.02 15.31 -1.83
CA LEU A 54 -4.47 15.77 -3.10
C LEU A 54 -4.01 17.23 -2.98
N SER A 55 -2.82 17.49 -3.51
CA SER A 55 -2.31 18.85 -3.67
C SER A 55 -3.18 19.65 -4.66
N ASP A 56 -3.34 20.95 -4.43
CA ASP A 56 -4.04 21.88 -5.35
C ASP A 56 -3.42 21.92 -6.76
N ARG A 57 -2.20 21.41 -6.93
CA ARG A 57 -1.53 21.27 -8.23
C ARG A 57 -2.03 20.09 -9.04
N VAL A 58 -2.69 19.11 -8.42
CA VAL A 58 -3.25 17.93 -9.08
C VAL A 58 -4.68 18.22 -9.51
N LYS A 59 -4.95 18.13 -10.81
CA LYS A 59 -6.31 18.19 -11.33
C LYS A 59 -7.04 16.90 -11.01
N TYR A 60 -8.19 16.97 -10.36
CA TYR A 60 -9.02 15.82 -10.06
C TYR A 60 -10.20 15.71 -11.02
N LEU A 61 -10.43 14.51 -11.55
CA LEU A 61 -11.58 14.21 -12.41
C LEU A 61 -12.22 12.88 -11.98
N ASN A 62 -13.52 12.89 -11.69
CA ASN A 62 -14.32 11.68 -11.50
C ASN A 62 -15.13 11.37 -12.76
N LEU A 63 -15.07 10.12 -13.26
CA LEU A 63 -15.84 9.73 -14.44
C LEU A 63 -17.25 9.22 -14.11
N GLY A 64 -17.57 8.95 -12.86
CA GLY A 64 -18.90 8.53 -12.44
C GLY A 64 -19.37 7.22 -13.07
N LEU A 65 -18.43 6.28 -13.38
CA LEU A 65 -18.79 5.01 -13.99
C LEU A 65 -19.41 4.08 -12.94
N GLY A 66 -20.41 3.31 -13.37
CA GLY A 66 -21.05 2.28 -12.54
C GLY A 66 -20.11 1.13 -12.16
N ASP A 67 -20.59 0.26 -11.27
CA ASP A 67 -19.87 -0.94 -10.91
C ASP A 67 -19.91 -1.98 -12.05
N GLY A 68 -18.76 -2.53 -12.38
CA GLY A 68 -18.60 -3.48 -13.47
C GLY A 68 -17.98 -2.88 -14.74
N PHE A 69 -17.66 -3.76 -15.65
CA PHE A 69 -17.10 -3.43 -16.97
C PHE A 69 -18.24 -3.26 -17.98
N SER A 70 -18.19 -2.21 -18.79
CA SER A 70 -19.10 -1.99 -19.91
C SER A 70 -18.37 -1.33 -21.09
N ILE A 71 -18.88 -1.53 -22.30
CA ILE A 71 -18.36 -0.88 -23.50
C ILE A 71 -18.52 0.65 -23.41
N SER A 72 -19.62 1.12 -22.80
CA SER A 72 -19.83 2.55 -22.56
C SER A 72 -18.76 3.16 -21.66
N SER A 73 -18.26 2.41 -20.67
CA SER A 73 -17.14 2.83 -19.81
C SER A 73 -15.85 3.00 -20.63
N GLU A 74 -15.52 2.05 -21.51
CA GLU A 74 -14.36 2.17 -22.40
C GLU A 74 -14.45 3.37 -23.33
N VAL A 75 -15.64 3.60 -23.92
CA VAL A 75 -15.87 4.78 -24.80
C VAL A 75 -15.71 6.09 -24.02
N SER A 76 -16.19 6.15 -22.78
CA SER A 76 -16.05 7.33 -21.92
C SER A 76 -14.59 7.61 -21.60
N ILE A 77 -13.81 6.59 -21.24
CA ILE A 77 -12.37 6.69 -20.98
C ILE A 77 -11.62 7.11 -22.26
N TYR A 78 -11.94 6.50 -23.39
CA TYR A 78 -11.34 6.89 -24.68
C TYR A 78 -11.60 8.37 -25.01
N LYS A 79 -12.86 8.84 -24.89
CA LYS A 79 -13.21 10.25 -25.14
C LYS A 79 -12.48 11.19 -24.19
N MET A 80 -12.41 10.86 -22.92
CA MET A 80 -11.69 11.61 -21.90
C MET A 80 -10.20 11.71 -22.24
N LEU A 81 -9.52 10.59 -22.51
CA LEU A 81 -8.10 10.58 -22.86
C LEU A 81 -7.82 11.31 -24.17
N LYS A 82 -8.69 11.16 -25.19
CA LYS A 82 -8.59 11.92 -26.44
C LYS A 82 -8.70 13.43 -26.22
N LYS A 83 -9.59 13.88 -25.32
CA LYS A 83 -9.77 15.30 -24.95
C LYS A 83 -8.58 15.83 -24.15
N LEU A 84 -8.11 15.07 -23.16
CA LEU A 84 -6.97 15.46 -22.33
C LEU A 84 -5.66 15.44 -23.09
N ASN A 85 -5.51 14.54 -24.06
CA ASN A 85 -4.31 14.33 -24.87
C ASN A 85 -3.01 14.30 -24.02
N PRO A 86 -2.87 13.35 -23.08
CA PRO A 86 -1.69 13.24 -22.23
C PRO A 86 -0.51 12.62 -22.98
N ASP A 87 0.70 12.87 -22.49
CA ASP A 87 1.91 12.15 -22.90
C ASP A 87 1.92 10.73 -22.30
N ILE A 88 1.48 10.63 -21.05
CA ILE A 88 1.50 9.40 -20.22
C ILE A 88 0.13 9.11 -19.66
N VAL A 89 -0.29 7.85 -19.75
CA VAL A 89 -1.45 7.28 -19.04
C VAL A 89 -0.93 6.22 -18.06
N HIS A 90 -0.97 6.53 -16.77
CA HIS A 90 -0.51 5.61 -15.73
C HIS A 90 -1.71 4.90 -15.08
N LEU A 91 -1.71 3.58 -15.13
CA LEU A 91 -2.81 2.71 -14.74
C LEU A 91 -2.51 2.06 -13.39
N ASN A 92 -3.42 2.22 -12.43
CA ASN A 92 -3.33 1.62 -11.12
C ASN A 92 -4.49 0.63 -10.88
N GLY A 93 -4.13 -0.59 -10.50
CA GLY A 93 -5.07 -1.69 -10.31
C GLY A 93 -5.07 -2.72 -11.44
N ALA A 94 -5.28 -4.01 -11.07
CA ALA A 94 -5.18 -5.15 -11.97
C ALA A 94 -6.14 -5.08 -13.17
N ASN A 95 -7.34 -4.54 -12.97
CA ASN A 95 -8.36 -4.44 -14.02
C ASN A 95 -8.31 -3.14 -14.82
N ALA A 96 -7.50 -2.14 -14.42
CA ALA A 96 -7.44 -0.86 -15.12
C ALA A 96 -7.11 -0.98 -16.63
N PRO A 97 -6.18 -1.85 -17.07
CA PRO A 97 -5.92 -2.04 -18.49
C PRO A 97 -7.13 -2.52 -19.29
N LYS A 98 -8.00 -3.35 -18.69
CA LYS A 98 -9.22 -3.82 -19.35
C LYS A 98 -10.16 -2.66 -19.68
N PHE A 99 -10.34 -1.72 -18.76
CA PHE A 99 -11.16 -0.53 -18.97
C PHE A 99 -10.54 0.45 -19.98
N CYS A 100 -9.23 0.41 -20.18
CA CYS A 100 -8.51 1.29 -21.09
C CYS A 100 -8.17 0.61 -22.45
N ALA A 101 -8.70 -0.59 -22.75
CA ALA A 101 -8.31 -1.35 -23.93
C ALA A 101 -8.60 -0.61 -25.24
N LEU A 102 -9.80 -0.03 -25.37
CA LEU A 102 -10.18 0.78 -26.53
C LEU A 102 -9.27 2.01 -26.69
N ALA A 103 -9.00 2.72 -25.60
CA ALA A 103 -8.11 3.86 -25.61
C ALA A 103 -6.68 3.46 -26.00
N PHE A 104 -6.18 2.35 -25.49
CA PHE A 104 -4.88 1.81 -25.87
C PHE A 104 -4.82 1.53 -27.38
N LEU A 105 -5.77 0.80 -27.92
CA LEU A 105 -5.81 0.43 -29.35
C LEU A 105 -5.79 1.66 -30.27
N LEU A 106 -6.54 2.72 -29.90
CA LEU A 106 -6.74 3.88 -30.76
C LEU A 106 -5.76 5.05 -30.49
N LEU A 107 -5.15 5.10 -29.30
CA LEU A 107 -4.33 6.25 -28.88
C LEU A 107 -2.86 5.89 -28.56
N SER A 108 -2.47 4.62 -28.50
CA SER A 108 -1.10 4.20 -28.17
C SER A 108 -0.04 4.72 -29.17
N GLY A 109 -0.43 5.17 -30.36
CA GLY A 109 0.48 5.86 -31.28
C GLY A 109 0.89 7.26 -30.82
N LYS A 110 0.11 7.89 -29.90
CA LYS A 110 0.29 9.27 -29.46
C LYS A 110 0.69 9.38 -27.98
N MET A 111 0.33 8.43 -27.14
CA MET A 111 0.58 8.43 -25.70
C MET A 111 1.11 7.08 -25.23
N LYS A 112 1.91 7.08 -24.19
CA LYS A 112 2.46 5.89 -23.56
C LYS A 112 1.59 5.44 -22.40
N PHE A 113 1.36 4.14 -22.28
CA PHE A 113 0.64 3.54 -21.16
C PHE A 113 1.63 2.84 -20.22
N VAL A 114 1.52 3.12 -18.94
CA VAL A 114 2.31 2.47 -17.89
C VAL A 114 1.36 1.88 -16.86
N GLN A 115 1.61 0.65 -16.40
CA GLN A 115 0.80 0.01 -15.38
C GLN A 115 1.65 -0.34 -14.16
N THR A 116 1.21 0.08 -12.97
CA THR A 116 1.76 -0.41 -11.71
C THR A 116 1.04 -1.68 -11.26
N ILE A 117 1.83 -2.71 -10.95
CA ILE A 117 1.38 -4.03 -10.51
C ILE A 117 1.45 -4.07 -8.98
N HIS A 118 0.29 -3.94 -8.32
CA HIS A 118 0.20 -3.85 -6.86
C HIS A 118 0.16 -5.21 -6.15
N ASN A 119 -0.10 -6.31 -6.87
CA ASN A 119 -0.25 -7.66 -6.32
C ASN A 119 0.63 -8.67 -7.04
N ASP A 120 0.72 -9.88 -6.49
CA ASP A 120 1.45 -10.98 -7.10
C ASP A 120 0.82 -11.45 -8.42
N LEU A 121 1.63 -12.10 -9.27
CA LEU A 121 1.24 -12.61 -10.58
C LEU A 121 -0.07 -13.43 -10.54
N LYS A 122 -0.20 -14.35 -9.59
CA LYS A 122 -1.36 -15.24 -9.42
C LYS A 122 -2.66 -14.52 -9.03
N ASN A 123 -2.58 -13.25 -8.62
CA ASN A 123 -3.72 -12.44 -8.21
C ASN A 123 -4.34 -11.66 -9.38
N GLY A 124 -4.61 -12.35 -10.49
CA GLY A 124 -5.38 -11.83 -11.62
C GLY A 124 -4.56 -11.37 -12.83
N TYR A 125 -3.22 -11.50 -12.78
CA TYR A 125 -2.36 -11.10 -13.90
C TYR A 125 -1.95 -12.27 -14.81
N ASP A 126 -2.07 -13.52 -14.34
CA ASP A 126 -1.73 -14.77 -15.04
C ASP A 126 -2.89 -15.34 -15.88
N ARG A 127 -4.07 -14.69 -15.89
CA ARG A 127 -5.30 -15.18 -16.51
C ARG A 127 -6.13 -14.08 -17.16
N GLY A 128 -7.14 -14.50 -17.94
CA GLY A 128 -8.10 -13.61 -18.57
C GLY A 128 -7.46 -12.55 -19.47
N PHE A 129 -8.03 -11.35 -19.43
CA PHE A 129 -7.62 -10.22 -20.26
C PHE A 129 -6.16 -9.80 -20.03
N CYS A 130 -5.69 -9.76 -18.79
CA CYS A 130 -4.29 -9.39 -18.50
C CYS A 130 -3.29 -10.33 -19.16
N LYS A 131 -3.55 -11.65 -19.16
CA LYS A 131 -2.68 -12.63 -19.82
C LYS A 131 -2.56 -12.36 -21.33
N ILE A 132 -3.68 -12.06 -21.99
CA ILE A 132 -3.70 -11.74 -23.42
C ILE A 132 -2.94 -10.41 -23.64
N LEU A 133 -3.26 -9.38 -22.88
CA LEU A 133 -2.65 -8.06 -22.98
C LEU A 133 -1.12 -8.13 -22.86
N TYR A 134 -0.61 -8.78 -21.83
CA TYR A 134 0.84 -8.84 -21.59
C TYR A 134 1.59 -9.66 -22.64
N ARG A 135 0.95 -10.68 -23.23
CA ARG A 135 1.55 -11.47 -24.31
C ARG A 135 1.56 -10.77 -25.66
N THR A 136 0.59 -9.89 -25.90
CA THR A 136 0.42 -9.22 -27.20
C THR A 136 0.99 -7.80 -27.21
N ILE A 137 0.64 -7.00 -26.19
CA ILE A 137 0.93 -5.57 -26.15
C ILE A 137 2.11 -5.26 -25.23
N GLY A 138 2.31 -6.10 -24.22
CA GLY A 138 3.34 -5.90 -23.19
C GLY A 138 4.78 -5.87 -23.72
N CYS A 139 5.03 -6.29 -24.96
CA CYS A 139 6.32 -6.20 -25.65
C CYS A 139 6.47 -4.90 -26.47
N THR A 140 5.45 -4.05 -26.54
CA THR A 140 5.52 -2.81 -27.32
C THR A 140 6.16 -1.70 -26.49
N ARG A 141 6.88 -0.77 -27.15
CA ARG A 141 7.45 0.43 -26.46
C ARG A 141 6.38 1.36 -25.90
N ARG A 142 5.11 1.20 -26.29
CA ARG A 142 3.99 2.04 -25.87
C ARG A 142 3.28 1.54 -24.62
N PHE A 143 3.65 0.35 -24.13
CA PHE A 143 3.14 -0.21 -22.89
C PHE A 143 4.29 -0.71 -22.02
N SER A 144 4.32 -0.28 -20.77
CA SER A 144 5.31 -0.73 -19.78
C SER A 144 4.61 -1.10 -18.48
N CYS A 145 5.21 -2.02 -17.74
CA CYS A 145 4.77 -2.37 -16.39
C CYS A 145 5.81 -1.94 -15.35
N VAL A 146 5.35 -1.70 -14.12
CA VAL A 146 6.18 -1.48 -12.96
C VAL A 146 5.81 -2.52 -11.90
N ALA A 147 6.76 -3.36 -11.52
CA ALA A 147 6.66 -4.25 -10.36
C ALA A 147 7.19 -3.54 -9.12
N LEU A 148 6.57 -3.80 -7.96
CA LEU A 148 6.87 -3.09 -6.71
C LEU A 148 7.91 -3.81 -5.83
N SER A 149 8.33 -5.04 -6.21
CA SER A 149 9.36 -5.81 -5.52
C SER A 149 10.19 -6.60 -6.51
N GLU A 150 11.43 -6.94 -6.13
CA GLU A 150 12.33 -7.75 -6.94
C GLU A 150 11.75 -9.15 -7.21
N LYS A 151 11.06 -9.73 -6.25
CA LYS A 151 10.41 -11.03 -6.44
C LYS A 151 9.30 -10.94 -7.48
N ASN A 152 8.39 -9.97 -7.39
CA ASN A 152 7.34 -9.78 -8.39
C ASN A 152 7.93 -9.52 -9.78
N TYR A 153 8.98 -8.71 -9.87
CA TYR A 153 9.68 -8.48 -11.13
C TYR A 153 10.19 -9.79 -11.76
N LYS A 154 10.87 -10.64 -10.98
CA LYS A 154 11.37 -11.94 -11.43
C LYS A 154 10.24 -12.87 -11.85
N ASP A 155 9.19 -13.02 -11.04
CA ASP A 155 8.03 -13.85 -11.33
C ASP A 155 7.34 -13.42 -12.64
N PHE A 156 7.18 -12.11 -12.86
CA PHE A 156 6.58 -11.58 -14.09
C PHE A 156 7.49 -11.76 -15.30
N LYS A 157 8.81 -11.58 -15.17
CA LYS A 157 9.78 -11.81 -16.26
C LYS A 157 9.87 -13.27 -16.66
N GLU A 158 9.81 -14.19 -15.72
CA GLU A 158 9.78 -15.61 -15.98
C GLU A 158 8.51 -16.03 -16.74
N TYR A 159 7.35 -15.54 -16.29
CA TYR A 159 6.06 -15.89 -16.90
C TYR A 159 5.77 -15.16 -18.23
N TYR A 160 6.27 -13.92 -18.36
CA TYR A 160 6.15 -13.05 -19.53
C TYR A 160 7.53 -12.54 -19.98
N PRO A 161 8.37 -13.34 -20.64
CA PRO A 161 9.77 -12.98 -20.96
C PRO A 161 9.91 -11.68 -21.77
N ASN A 162 8.95 -11.40 -22.64
CA ASN A 162 8.97 -10.22 -23.52
C ASN A 162 8.26 -9.01 -22.94
N LEU A 163 7.74 -9.09 -21.70
CA LEU A 163 7.07 -7.96 -21.06
C LEU A 163 8.08 -6.84 -20.76
N ASN A 164 7.74 -5.63 -21.19
CA ASN A 164 8.47 -4.44 -20.82
C ASN A 164 8.10 -4.07 -19.37
N ILE A 165 8.90 -4.51 -18.42
CA ILE A 165 8.68 -4.34 -16.98
C ILE A 165 9.96 -3.87 -16.29
N GLU A 166 9.80 -2.96 -15.32
CA GLU A 166 10.87 -2.50 -14.44
C GLU A 166 10.48 -2.69 -12.98
N CYS A 167 11.48 -2.79 -12.09
CA CYS A 167 11.24 -2.82 -10.65
C CYS A 167 11.38 -1.42 -10.06
N ILE A 168 10.29 -0.89 -9.50
CA ILE A 168 10.31 0.36 -8.75
C ILE A 168 9.58 0.11 -7.43
N GLN A 169 10.33 0.06 -6.35
CA GLN A 169 9.77 -0.07 -5.02
C GLN A 169 8.95 1.18 -4.67
N ASN A 170 7.87 0.98 -3.92
CA ASN A 170 7.02 2.08 -3.46
C ASN A 170 7.82 3.11 -2.67
N GLY A 171 7.49 4.37 -2.88
CA GLY A 171 7.89 5.45 -2.00
C GLY A 171 6.72 5.91 -1.14
N ARG A 172 7.03 6.67 -0.11
CA ARG A 172 6.06 7.30 0.77
C ARG A 172 6.47 8.73 1.08
N ALA A 173 5.49 9.59 1.27
CA ALA A 173 5.72 10.93 1.82
C ALA A 173 6.31 10.82 3.25
N PRO A 174 7.06 11.83 3.72
CA PRO A 174 7.59 11.83 5.07
C PRO A 174 6.49 11.62 6.12
N ILE A 175 6.78 10.85 7.16
CA ILE A 175 5.89 10.64 8.28
C ILE A 175 6.09 11.81 9.25
N CYS A 176 5.10 12.70 9.32
CA CYS A 176 5.14 13.92 10.12
C CYS A 176 4.03 13.94 11.16
N LYS A 177 4.27 14.64 12.26
CA LYS A 177 3.25 14.96 13.28
C LYS A 177 2.16 15.82 12.67
N THR A 178 0.91 15.54 13.06
CA THR A 178 -0.23 16.42 12.79
C THR A 178 -0.59 17.25 14.01
N ASP A 179 -1.62 18.08 13.90
CA ASP A 179 -2.21 18.82 15.04
C ASP A 179 -2.84 17.90 16.10
N LYS A 180 -3.04 16.61 15.77
CA LYS A 180 -3.60 15.58 16.67
C LYS A 180 -2.54 14.73 17.39
N PHE A 181 -1.26 15.03 17.22
CA PHE A 181 -0.18 14.20 17.75
C PHE A 181 -0.28 13.98 19.28
N GLU A 182 -0.53 15.05 20.03
CA GLU A 182 -0.64 14.96 21.51
C GLU A 182 -1.94 14.25 21.96
N ASP A 183 -3.05 14.44 21.21
CA ASP A 183 -4.30 13.71 21.47
C ASP A 183 -4.08 12.20 21.32
N VAL A 184 -3.36 11.79 20.25
CA VAL A 184 -3.03 10.37 20.00
C VAL A 184 -2.05 9.83 21.04
N ALA A 185 -1.06 10.63 21.47
CA ALA A 185 -0.15 10.24 22.53
C ALA A 185 -0.91 9.93 23.83
N ASN A 186 -1.89 10.77 24.20
CA ASN A 186 -2.75 10.57 25.35
C ASN A 186 -3.66 9.33 25.18
N GLU A 187 -4.30 9.15 24.00
CA GLU A 187 -5.13 7.97 23.70
C GLU A 187 -4.31 6.68 23.87
N LEU A 188 -3.13 6.61 23.27
CA LEU A 188 -2.28 5.42 23.31
C LEU A 188 -1.66 5.17 24.70
N SER A 189 -1.38 6.24 25.46
CA SER A 189 -0.87 6.11 26.82
C SER A 189 -1.88 5.46 27.75
N ALA A 190 -3.18 5.68 27.53
CA ALA A 190 -4.26 5.08 28.31
C ALA A 190 -4.37 3.55 28.12
N PHE A 191 -3.86 3.02 27.00
CA PHE A 191 -3.80 1.57 26.75
C PHE A 191 -2.57 0.90 27.35
N ARG A 192 -1.56 1.66 27.77
CA ARG A 192 -0.36 1.11 28.42
C ARG A 192 -0.63 0.80 29.88
N HIS A 193 -0.37 -0.43 30.30
CA HIS A 193 -0.53 -0.82 31.71
C HIS A 193 0.42 -0.07 32.66
N ASN A 194 1.60 0.29 32.17
CA ASN A 194 2.60 1.08 32.88
C ASN A 194 3.59 1.71 31.86
N LYS A 195 4.52 2.53 32.37
CA LYS A 195 5.52 3.23 31.55
C LYS A 195 6.50 2.31 30.80
N GLN A 196 6.63 1.05 31.21
CA GLN A 196 7.51 0.07 30.58
C GLN A 196 6.78 -0.81 29.56
N SER A 197 5.44 -0.69 29.47
CA SER A 197 4.62 -1.42 28.53
C SER A 197 4.94 -1.01 27.10
N ARG A 198 5.25 -1.98 26.24
CA ARG A 198 5.48 -1.74 24.80
C ARG A 198 4.14 -1.75 24.06
N LEU A 199 3.99 -0.81 23.13
CA LEU A 199 2.83 -0.69 22.28
C LEU A 199 3.17 -1.18 20.88
N ILE A 200 2.53 -2.25 20.45
CA ILE A 200 2.65 -2.82 19.12
C ILE A 200 1.50 -2.29 18.26
N LEU A 201 1.80 -1.76 17.07
CA LEU A 201 0.83 -1.22 16.13
C LEU A 201 0.64 -2.16 14.94
N HIS A 202 -0.62 -2.41 14.57
CA HIS A 202 -1.01 -3.04 13.32
C HIS A 202 -1.96 -2.14 12.54
N VAL A 203 -1.66 -1.87 11.27
CA VAL A 203 -2.48 -0.99 10.42
C VAL A 203 -2.91 -1.73 9.18
N ALA A 204 -4.14 -2.23 9.17
CA ALA A 204 -4.78 -2.85 8.02
C ALA A 204 -6.28 -3.00 8.24
N ARG A 205 -7.08 -2.89 7.15
CA ARG A 205 -8.48 -3.32 7.17
C ARG A 205 -8.56 -4.84 7.43
N TYR A 206 -9.65 -5.31 8.02
CA TYR A 206 -9.91 -6.74 8.11
C TYR A 206 -10.00 -7.36 6.71
N HIS A 207 -9.15 -8.33 6.44
CA HIS A 207 -9.14 -9.06 5.18
C HIS A 207 -8.34 -10.37 5.34
N SER A 208 -8.74 -11.45 4.67
CA SER A 208 -8.05 -12.75 4.74
C SER A 208 -6.56 -12.67 4.36
N GLN A 209 -6.21 -11.81 3.41
CA GLN A 209 -4.82 -11.52 3.04
C GLN A 209 -3.99 -11.00 4.22
N LYS A 210 -4.58 -10.16 5.07
CA LYS A 210 -3.90 -9.54 6.21
C LYS A 210 -3.74 -10.46 7.40
N ASN A 211 -4.45 -11.61 7.38
CA ASN A 211 -4.31 -12.71 8.32
C ASN A 211 -4.30 -12.28 9.81
N GLN A 212 -5.25 -11.41 10.17
CA GLN A 212 -5.36 -10.94 11.56
C GLN A 212 -5.73 -12.06 12.54
N VAL A 213 -6.14 -13.25 12.04
CA VAL A 213 -6.30 -14.45 12.87
C VAL A 213 -4.95 -14.81 13.48
N LEU A 214 -3.92 -14.99 12.66
CA LEU A 214 -2.55 -15.25 13.13
C LEU A 214 -2.07 -14.20 14.13
N LEU A 215 -2.33 -12.91 13.84
CA LEU A 215 -1.91 -11.82 14.72
C LEU A 215 -2.54 -11.93 16.11
N ILE A 216 -3.86 -12.11 16.17
CA ILE A 216 -4.62 -12.14 17.44
C ILE A 216 -4.29 -13.42 18.22
N ASP A 217 -4.21 -14.58 17.55
CA ASP A 217 -3.86 -15.85 18.21
C ASP A 217 -2.44 -15.76 18.81
N ALA A 218 -1.46 -15.26 18.05
CA ALA A 218 -0.11 -15.04 18.54
C ALA A 218 -0.06 -14.05 19.71
N PHE A 219 -0.79 -12.93 19.59
CA PHE A 219 -0.78 -11.90 20.64
C PHE A 219 -1.47 -12.36 21.92
N ASN A 220 -2.54 -13.13 21.84
CA ASN A 220 -3.19 -13.72 23.00
C ASN A 220 -2.22 -14.60 23.82
N LYS A 221 -1.23 -15.26 23.20
CA LYS A 221 -0.18 -16.01 23.90
C LYS A 221 0.86 -15.09 24.56
N ILE A 222 1.23 -14.01 23.87
CA ILE A 222 2.29 -13.09 24.32
C ILE A 222 1.77 -12.22 25.47
N CYS A 223 0.55 -11.69 25.37
CA CYS A 223 -0.02 -10.77 26.36
C CYS A 223 -0.18 -11.38 27.75
N ALA A 224 -0.21 -12.72 27.87
CA ALA A 224 -0.23 -13.42 29.16
C ALA A 224 1.12 -13.38 29.87
N LYS A 225 2.23 -13.25 29.14
CA LYS A 225 3.60 -13.31 29.67
C LYS A 225 4.25 -11.93 29.76
N ASP A 226 3.99 -11.07 28.78
CA ASP A 226 4.70 -9.83 28.57
C ASP A 226 3.84 -8.59 28.85
N ASN A 227 4.51 -7.51 29.21
CA ASN A 227 3.89 -6.20 29.42
C ASN A 227 3.76 -5.45 28.09
N VAL A 228 2.83 -5.92 27.24
CA VAL A 228 2.61 -5.43 25.89
C VAL A 228 1.15 -5.12 25.61
N THR A 229 0.90 -4.20 24.71
CA THR A 229 -0.43 -3.83 24.21
C THR A 229 -0.41 -3.83 22.70
N LEU A 230 -1.45 -4.38 22.07
CA LEU A 230 -1.63 -4.33 20.62
C LEU A 230 -2.74 -3.33 20.27
N VAL A 231 -2.43 -2.42 19.37
CA VAL A 231 -3.40 -1.50 18.78
C VAL A 231 -3.58 -1.86 17.30
N ILE A 232 -4.83 -2.11 16.92
CA ILE A 232 -5.24 -2.45 15.56
C ILE A 232 -6.05 -1.28 14.98
N ILE A 233 -5.54 -0.70 13.89
CA ILE A 233 -6.21 0.38 13.15
C ILE A 233 -6.64 -0.12 11.78
N GLY A 234 -7.92 0.02 11.48
CA GLY A 234 -8.54 -0.38 10.21
C GLY A 234 -10.01 -0.74 10.40
N ASN A 235 -10.75 -0.79 9.31
CA ASN A 235 -12.17 -1.14 9.32
C ASN A 235 -12.41 -2.65 9.19
N GLY A 236 -13.68 -3.06 9.34
CA GLY A 236 -14.13 -4.42 9.11
C GLY A 236 -14.13 -5.33 10.34
N PHE A 237 -13.92 -4.77 11.55
CA PHE A 237 -13.96 -5.50 12.83
C PHE A 237 -15.28 -5.33 13.59
N ASP A 238 -16.27 -4.65 13.01
CA ASP A 238 -17.55 -4.37 13.68
C ASP A 238 -18.71 -5.22 13.10
N SER A 239 -18.41 -6.14 12.18
CA SER A 239 -19.40 -7.05 11.58
C SER A 239 -18.76 -8.36 11.09
N GLY A 240 -19.59 -9.40 10.92
CA GLY A 240 -19.20 -10.69 10.36
C GLY A 240 -18.00 -11.32 11.05
N LYS A 241 -17.12 -11.96 10.27
CA LYS A 241 -15.91 -12.64 10.77
C LYS A 241 -14.93 -11.71 11.49
N GLY A 242 -14.90 -10.43 11.14
CA GLY A 242 -14.07 -9.45 11.85
C GLY A 242 -14.56 -9.21 13.28
N LEU A 243 -15.86 -9.16 13.51
CA LEU A 243 -16.45 -9.06 14.84
C LEU A 243 -16.20 -10.33 15.67
N GLU A 244 -16.36 -11.51 15.06
CA GLU A 244 -16.04 -12.78 15.71
C GLU A 244 -14.57 -12.83 16.17
N LEU A 245 -13.66 -12.32 15.34
CA LEU A 245 -12.25 -12.25 15.67
C LEU A 245 -11.97 -11.24 16.80
N LYS A 246 -12.63 -10.07 16.79
CA LYS A 246 -12.54 -9.07 17.84
C LYS A 246 -13.00 -9.63 19.20
N GLN A 247 -14.01 -10.49 19.22
CA GLN A 247 -14.51 -11.14 20.43
C GLN A 247 -13.55 -12.19 21.02
N LYS A 248 -12.61 -12.72 20.22
CA LYS A 248 -11.57 -13.65 20.67
C LYS A 248 -10.32 -12.94 21.23
N ALA A 249 -10.21 -11.64 21.02
CA ALA A 249 -9.07 -10.86 21.46
C ALA A 249 -9.05 -10.68 22.98
N CYS A 250 -7.86 -10.76 23.58
CA CYS A 250 -7.69 -10.44 25.01
C CYS A 250 -7.89 -8.93 25.24
N ASP A 251 -8.01 -8.54 26.50
CA ASP A 251 -8.23 -7.16 26.95
C ASP A 251 -7.10 -6.17 26.60
N LYS A 252 -5.92 -6.68 26.26
CA LYS A 252 -4.76 -5.89 25.83
C LYS A 252 -4.72 -5.63 24.31
N ILE A 253 -5.75 -6.05 23.55
CA ILE A 253 -5.89 -5.79 22.12
C ILE A 253 -6.98 -4.74 21.89
N HIS A 254 -6.61 -3.58 21.37
CA HIS A 254 -7.51 -2.45 21.16
C HIS A 254 -7.77 -2.22 19.67
N PHE A 255 -9.05 -2.14 19.28
CA PHE A 255 -9.48 -1.90 17.90
C PHE A 255 -10.01 -0.48 17.78
N LEU A 256 -9.30 0.37 17.02
CA LEU A 256 -9.63 1.80 16.93
C LEU A 256 -10.43 2.18 15.70
N GLY A 257 -10.74 1.21 14.81
CA GLY A 257 -11.39 1.53 13.53
C GLY A 257 -10.47 2.31 12.59
N THR A 258 -11.04 3.04 11.64
CA THR A 258 -10.27 3.82 10.67
C THR A 258 -9.81 5.15 11.28
N ARG A 259 -8.57 5.55 11.00
CA ARG A 259 -7.98 6.83 11.42
C ARG A 259 -7.40 7.56 10.20
N LYS A 260 -7.57 8.89 10.13
CA LYS A 260 -6.99 9.73 9.06
C LYS A 260 -5.55 10.13 9.37
N ASN A 261 -5.27 10.47 10.61
CA ASN A 261 -3.97 10.93 11.11
C ASN A 261 -3.06 9.76 11.52
N ILE A 262 -2.93 8.77 10.64
CA ILE A 262 -2.22 7.50 10.94
C ILE A 262 -0.74 7.71 11.28
N SER A 263 -0.11 8.78 10.75
CA SER A 263 1.27 9.14 11.07
C SER A 263 1.50 9.35 12.57
N ASP A 264 0.54 9.94 13.28
CA ASP A 264 0.66 10.17 14.73
C ASP A 264 0.66 8.85 15.52
N TYR A 265 -0.08 7.84 15.04
CA TYR A 265 -0.07 6.50 15.64
C TYR A 265 1.25 5.78 15.41
N PHE A 266 1.85 5.87 14.22
CA PHE A 266 3.20 5.35 13.99
C PHE A 266 4.23 6.03 14.90
N LEU A 267 4.18 7.37 15.01
CA LEU A 267 5.15 8.13 15.80
C LEU A 267 5.01 7.97 17.33
N ASN A 268 3.87 7.46 17.80
CA ASN A 268 3.59 7.20 19.22
C ASN A 268 3.61 5.71 19.59
N SER A 269 4.01 4.83 18.66
CA SER A 269 4.11 3.39 18.87
C SER A 269 5.56 2.94 19.05
N ASP A 270 5.77 1.74 19.61
CA ASP A 270 7.11 1.20 19.84
C ASP A 270 7.53 0.22 18.73
N ILE A 271 6.64 -0.67 18.30
CA ILE A 271 6.89 -1.71 17.30
C ILE A 271 5.73 -1.73 16.32
N PHE A 272 6.00 -1.94 15.04
CA PHE A 272 4.98 -2.23 14.04
C PHE A 272 4.95 -3.71 13.70
N THR A 273 3.76 -4.26 13.44
CA THR A 273 3.63 -5.67 13.07
C THR A 273 2.71 -5.89 11.86
N LEU A 274 3.10 -6.84 10.99
CA LEU A 274 2.38 -7.25 9.78
C LEU A 274 2.28 -8.77 9.71
N SER A 275 1.06 -9.31 9.68
CA SER A 275 0.77 -10.75 9.67
C SER A 275 0.30 -11.30 8.32
N SER A 276 0.44 -10.53 7.23
CA SER A 276 -0.10 -10.83 5.91
C SER A 276 0.38 -12.17 5.33
N THR A 277 -0.46 -12.82 4.52
CA THR A 277 -0.09 -14.04 3.79
C THR A 277 0.61 -13.75 2.46
N PHE A 278 0.32 -12.63 1.85
CA PHE A 278 0.99 -12.14 0.64
C PHE A 278 0.88 -10.61 0.54
N GLU A 279 1.93 -9.96 0.02
CA GLU A 279 1.99 -8.53 -0.25
C GLU A 279 2.92 -8.28 -1.44
N GLY A 280 2.61 -7.25 -2.24
CA GLY A 280 3.57 -6.72 -3.21
C GLY A 280 4.62 -5.87 -2.49
N MET A 281 4.21 -4.72 -1.96
CA MET A 281 4.98 -3.87 -1.06
C MET A 281 4.00 -3.18 -0.11
N PRO A 282 3.91 -3.63 1.17
CA PRO A 282 2.88 -3.14 2.09
C PRO A 282 3.16 -1.70 2.53
N ILE A 283 2.25 -0.79 2.22
CA ILE A 283 2.41 0.64 2.51
C ILE A 283 2.51 0.89 4.02
N SER A 284 1.71 0.20 4.85
CA SER A 284 1.78 0.39 6.31
C SER A 284 3.12 -0.04 6.93
N LEU A 285 3.77 -1.07 6.37
CA LEU A 285 5.12 -1.45 6.79
C LEU A 285 6.15 -0.40 6.35
N LEU A 286 5.98 0.14 5.15
CA LEU A 286 6.81 1.22 4.65
C LEU A 286 6.66 2.50 5.50
N GLU A 287 5.43 2.83 5.89
CA GLU A 287 5.14 3.95 6.81
C GLU A 287 5.82 3.74 8.17
N ALA A 288 5.73 2.54 8.73
CA ALA A 288 6.39 2.18 9.98
C ALA A 288 7.92 2.32 9.89
N SER A 289 8.51 1.82 8.81
CA SER A 289 9.96 1.97 8.55
C SER A 289 10.39 3.44 8.43
N LEU A 290 9.60 4.26 7.74
CA LEU A 290 9.84 5.70 7.61
C LEU A 290 9.54 6.49 8.90
N ALA A 291 8.72 5.95 9.80
CA ALA A 291 8.58 6.46 11.17
C ALA A 291 9.78 6.07 12.06
N GLY A 292 10.61 5.10 11.63
CA GLY A 292 11.75 4.61 12.37
C GLY A 292 11.37 3.56 13.42
N LEU A 293 10.29 2.82 13.20
CA LEU A 293 9.87 1.74 14.09
C LEU A 293 10.58 0.42 13.74
N PRO A 294 11.01 -0.36 14.73
CA PRO A 294 11.26 -1.77 14.54
C PRO A 294 10.02 -2.46 13.98
N CYS A 295 10.21 -3.31 12.97
CA CYS A 295 9.11 -3.96 12.29
C CYS A 295 9.17 -5.48 12.47
N VAL A 296 8.02 -6.12 12.75
CA VAL A 296 7.86 -7.58 12.74
C VAL A 296 6.94 -7.96 11.60
N SER A 297 7.33 -8.95 10.79
CA SER A 297 6.50 -9.38 9.65
C SER A 297 6.58 -10.88 9.41
N THR A 298 5.52 -11.42 8.84
CA THR A 298 5.56 -12.68 8.10
C THR A 298 6.46 -12.54 6.86
N PRO A 299 7.01 -13.63 6.28
CA PRO A 299 7.98 -13.58 5.18
C PRO A 299 7.31 -13.26 3.82
N VAL A 300 6.60 -12.14 3.73
CA VAL A 300 6.00 -11.64 2.48
C VAL A 300 7.00 -10.82 1.67
N CYS A 301 6.80 -10.74 0.34
CA CYS A 301 7.78 -10.17 -0.60
C CYS A 301 8.29 -8.79 -0.18
N GLY A 302 7.41 -7.81 -0.07
CA GLY A 302 7.84 -6.44 0.25
C GLY A 302 8.35 -6.26 1.68
N ALA A 303 8.09 -7.20 2.61
CA ALA A 303 8.66 -7.14 3.94
C ALA A 303 10.15 -7.49 3.93
N ILE A 304 10.55 -8.47 3.13
CA ILE A 304 11.95 -8.89 2.97
C ILE A 304 12.81 -7.76 2.38
N ASP A 305 12.21 -6.88 1.57
CA ASP A 305 12.91 -5.74 0.97
C ASP A 305 13.11 -4.58 1.98
N ILE A 306 12.21 -4.44 2.98
CA ILE A 306 12.20 -3.32 3.94
C ILE A 306 12.89 -3.69 5.26
N ILE A 307 12.70 -4.93 5.73
CA ILE A 307 13.24 -5.41 7.00
C ILE A 307 14.55 -6.16 6.75
N GLU A 308 15.63 -5.64 7.29
CA GLU A 308 16.88 -6.37 7.47
C GLU A 308 16.78 -7.18 8.76
N ASP A 309 16.59 -8.51 8.60
CA ASP A 309 16.25 -9.43 9.69
C ASP A 309 17.28 -9.41 10.83
N GLY A 310 16.81 -9.14 12.05
CA GLY A 310 17.63 -8.98 13.23
C GLY A 310 18.37 -7.63 13.36
N VAL A 311 18.21 -6.71 12.41
CA VAL A 311 18.85 -5.38 12.41
C VAL A 311 17.84 -4.28 12.72
N ASN A 312 16.83 -4.06 11.86
CA ASN A 312 15.79 -3.05 12.07
C ASN A 312 14.41 -3.66 12.35
N GLY A 313 14.36 -4.96 12.56
CA GLY A 313 13.13 -5.69 12.81
C GLY A 313 13.35 -7.21 12.78
N LYS A 314 12.26 -7.97 12.72
CA LYS A 314 12.30 -9.42 12.66
C LYS A 314 11.29 -9.98 11.67
N ILE A 315 11.73 -10.92 10.84
CA ILE A 315 10.86 -11.67 9.94
C ILE A 315 10.63 -13.06 10.54
N SER A 316 9.37 -13.50 10.65
CA SER A 316 9.08 -14.85 11.09
C SER A 316 9.61 -15.88 10.09
N LYS A 317 10.05 -17.04 10.55
CA LYS A 317 10.62 -18.09 9.70
C LYS A 317 9.62 -18.59 8.65
N ASP A 318 8.37 -18.65 9.04
CA ASP A 318 7.24 -19.09 8.22
C ASP A 318 5.93 -18.41 8.66
N PHE A 319 4.79 -18.88 8.15
CA PHE A 319 3.45 -18.35 8.47
C PHE A 319 2.79 -19.05 9.66
N THR A 320 3.52 -19.83 10.44
CA THR A 320 2.98 -20.50 11.63
C THR A 320 2.89 -19.54 12.81
N GLU A 321 1.95 -19.80 13.71
CA GLU A 321 1.73 -19.01 14.92
C GLU A 321 2.99 -18.99 15.81
N ASN A 322 3.62 -20.16 16.02
CA ASN A 322 4.81 -20.25 16.87
C ASN A 322 5.97 -19.40 16.31
N SER A 323 6.23 -19.49 15.00
CA SER A 323 7.27 -18.70 14.34
C SER A 323 7.00 -17.19 14.42
N TYR A 324 5.72 -16.79 14.36
CA TYR A 324 5.34 -15.39 14.48
C TYR A 324 5.43 -14.87 15.93
N VAL A 325 5.08 -15.70 16.92
CA VAL A 325 5.31 -15.43 18.35
C VAL A 325 6.80 -15.23 18.61
N GLU A 326 7.66 -16.16 18.16
CA GLU A 326 9.13 -16.06 18.32
C GLU A 326 9.68 -14.77 17.73
N ALA A 327 9.15 -14.31 16.58
CA ALA A 327 9.57 -13.07 15.95
C ALA A 327 9.18 -11.83 16.78
N ILE A 328 7.98 -11.81 17.36
CA ILE A 328 7.53 -10.73 18.25
C ILE A 328 8.32 -10.71 19.55
N GLU A 329 8.51 -11.88 20.21
CA GLU A 329 9.31 -12.00 21.42
C GLU A 329 10.77 -11.57 21.19
N TYR A 330 11.36 -11.93 20.03
CA TYR A 330 12.68 -11.44 19.64
C TYR A 330 12.73 -9.91 19.57
N ALA A 331 11.74 -9.29 18.91
CA ALA A 331 11.69 -7.84 18.77
C ALA A 331 11.49 -7.12 20.12
N LEU A 332 10.70 -7.70 21.02
CA LEU A 332 10.52 -7.18 22.39
C LEU A 332 11.82 -7.25 23.19
N LYS A 333 12.51 -8.39 23.14
CA LYS A 333 13.77 -8.62 23.88
C LYS A 333 14.91 -7.73 23.41
N ASN A 334 15.00 -7.47 22.09
CA ASN A 334 16.09 -6.73 21.46
C ASN A 334 15.66 -5.31 21.06
N TYR A 335 14.59 -4.78 21.67
CA TYR A 335 13.93 -3.53 21.24
C TYR A 335 14.89 -2.35 21.07
N ASP A 336 15.73 -2.08 22.06
CA ASP A 336 16.57 -0.88 22.07
C ASP A 336 17.56 -0.86 20.90
N GLU A 337 18.17 -2.01 20.58
CA GLU A 337 19.07 -2.18 19.44
C GLU A 337 18.33 -2.01 18.11
N LEU A 338 17.20 -2.74 17.95
CA LEU A 338 16.37 -2.66 16.75
C LEU A 338 15.86 -1.24 16.51
N TYR A 339 15.46 -0.52 17.56
CA TYR A 339 14.96 0.84 17.47
C TYR A 339 16.07 1.81 17.00
N GLN A 340 17.27 1.74 17.60
CA GLN A 340 18.39 2.58 17.19
C GLN A 340 18.75 2.35 15.72
N ASN A 341 18.76 1.11 15.27
CA ASN A 341 19.05 0.76 13.89
C ASN A 341 17.94 1.23 12.95
N ALA A 342 16.66 1.04 13.31
CA ALA A 342 15.53 1.53 12.53
C ALA A 342 15.56 3.06 12.36
N GLN A 343 15.91 3.81 13.41
CA GLN A 343 16.08 5.26 13.33
C GLN A 343 17.21 5.68 12.36
N ARG A 344 18.35 4.99 12.40
CA ARG A 344 19.47 5.26 11.45
C ARG A 344 19.07 4.95 10.00
N MET A 345 18.35 3.83 9.77
CA MET A 345 17.91 3.42 8.43
C MET A 345 16.84 4.37 7.87
N LYS A 346 15.98 4.93 8.72
CA LYS A 346 15.00 5.96 8.35
C LYS A 346 15.67 7.17 7.70
N GLU A 347 16.77 7.69 8.27
CA GLU A 347 17.45 8.89 7.80
C GLU A 347 17.96 8.75 6.35
N ASN A 348 18.37 7.53 5.97
CA ASN A 348 18.94 7.23 4.66
C ASN A 348 18.00 6.40 3.77
N SER A 349 16.71 6.34 4.10
CA SER A 349 15.76 5.47 3.44
C SER A 349 15.72 5.69 1.91
N PRO A 350 15.78 4.61 1.11
CA PRO A 350 15.58 4.69 -0.33
C PRO A 350 14.09 4.87 -0.71
N TYR A 351 13.19 4.73 0.25
CA TYR A 351 11.75 4.64 0.04
C TYR A 351 11.01 5.98 0.15
N THR A 352 11.69 7.10 -0.12
CA THR A 352 11.01 8.40 -0.18
C THR A 352 10.22 8.54 -1.47
N MET A 353 9.08 9.26 -1.44
CA MET A 353 8.26 9.49 -2.62
C MET A 353 9.01 10.27 -3.71
N GLU A 354 9.90 11.18 -3.33
CA GLU A 354 10.77 11.89 -4.27
C GLU A 354 11.64 10.94 -5.10
N LYS A 355 12.33 10.00 -4.44
CA LYS A 355 13.17 9.00 -5.12
C LYS A 355 12.34 8.06 -6.00
N CYS A 356 11.17 7.67 -5.52
CA CYS A 356 10.22 6.84 -6.26
C CYS A 356 9.73 7.57 -7.52
N ALA A 357 9.22 8.79 -7.40
CA ALA A 357 8.73 9.59 -8.53
C ALA A 357 9.81 9.82 -9.59
N LYS A 358 11.07 10.06 -9.20
CA LYS A 358 12.21 10.17 -10.14
C LYS A 358 12.38 8.90 -10.98
N LYS A 359 12.24 7.71 -10.38
CA LYS A 359 12.31 6.43 -11.11
C LYS A 359 11.11 6.28 -12.06
N TYR A 360 9.89 6.65 -11.62
CA TYR A 360 8.71 6.65 -12.51
C TYR A 360 8.88 7.57 -13.70
N LEU A 361 9.41 8.77 -13.51
CA LEU A 361 9.71 9.70 -14.61
C LEU A 361 10.69 9.09 -15.63
N GLN A 362 11.69 8.33 -15.18
CA GLN A 362 12.60 7.61 -16.09
C GLN A 362 11.85 6.56 -16.93
N VAL A 363 10.90 5.82 -16.34
CA VAL A 363 10.06 4.86 -17.07
C VAL A 363 9.13 5.59 -18.04
N PHE A 364 8.57 6.72 -17.65
CA PHE A 364 7.67 7.51 -18.50
C PHE A 364 8.39 8.07 -19.75
N MET A 365 9.67 8.41 -19.65
CA MET A 365 10.48 8.98 -20.72
C MET A 365 11.07 7.94 -21.71
N LYS A 366 11.21 6.67 -21.32
CA LYS A 366 11.66 5.58 -22.21
C LYS A 366 10.62 5.24 -23.26
#